data_eed5c71e4e941eb04069ba22d5ec937a
#
_entry.id   eed5c71e4e941eb04069ba22d5ec937a
#
_cell.length_a   1.000
_cell.length_b   1.000
_cell.length_c   1.000
_cell.angle_alpha   90.00
_cell.angle_beta   90.00
_cell.angle_gamma   90.00
#
_symmetry.space_group_name_H-M   'P 1'
#
loop_
_entity.id
_entity.type
_entity.pdbx_description
1 polymer ?
#
loop_
_entity_poly.entity_id
_entity_poly.type
_entity_poly.pdbx_seq_one_letter_code
_entity_poly.pdbx_strand_id
1 'polypeptide(L)'
;MLGIRDTRRVTWRRQHASQHYVGYVTVTDKSIRLAGREHTTGIDASLSIPHDAIRNVRLAKNGGEDVVGERSVVLELSDDEPIYVRPVCTGPLDLDGFVRKLRAS
;
A
#
# COMPACT_ATOMS: atom_id res chain seq x y z
N MET A 1 -21.48 -8.07 -10.75
CA MET A 1 -20.83 -6.83 -10.27
C MET A 1 -19.45 -7.12 -9.73
N LEU A 2 -18.50 -6.32 -10.10
CA LEU A 2 -17.13 -6.45 -9.59
C LEU A 2 -17.05 -5.89 -8.18
N GLY A 3 -16.25 -6.50 -7.32
CA GLY A 3 -16.06 -6.04 -5.98
C GLY A 3 -15.05 -4.91 -5.82
N ILE A 4 -14.78 -4.16 -6.88
CA ILE A 4 -13.83 -3.05 -6.83
C ILE A 4 -14.48 -1.87 -6.16
N ARG A 5 -13.88 -1.40 -5.06
CA ARG A 5 -14.37 -0.25 -4.32
C ARG A 5 -13.58 1.00 -4.60
N ASP A 6 -12.27 0.86 -4.80
CA ASP A 6 -11.40 2.01 -4.98
C ASP A 6 -10.09 1.59 -5.62
N THR A 7 -9.55 2.46 -6.47
CA THR A 7 -8.25 2.28 -7.08
C THR A 7 -7.51 3.62 -7.01
N ARG A 8 -6.28 3.59 -6.52
CA ARG A 8 -5.48 4.79 -6.37
C ARG A 8 -4.05 4.56 -6.78
N ARG A 9 -3.41 5.61 -7.27
CA ARG A 9 -1.97 5.58 -7.55
C ARG A 9 -1.21 5.63 -6.24
N VAL A 10 -0.23 4.75 -6.11
CA VAL A 10 0.60 4.64 -4.91
C VAL A 10 2.04 4.32 -5.28
N THR A 11 2.92 4.57 -4.32
CA THR A 11 4.27 4.01 -4.29
C THR A 11 4.31 3.09 -3.09
N TRP A 12 4.85 1.89 -3.24
CA TRP A 12 4.87 0.92 -2.15
C TRP A 12 6.16 0.12 -2.11
N ARG A 13 6.48 -0.41 -0.95
CA ARG A 13 7.62 -1.32 -0.76
C ARG A 13 7.38 -2.28 0.38
N ARG A 14 8.14 -3.37 0.37
CA ARG A 14 8.16 -4.30 1.49
C ARG A 14 9.17 -3.83 2.54
N GLN A 15 9.01 -4.27 3.77
CA GLN A 15 9.83 -3.82 4.90
C GLN A 15 11.33 -3.99 4.66
N HIS A 16 11.75 -5.15 4.17
CA HIS A 16 13.17 -5.44 3.99
C HIS A 16 13.68 -5.17 2.58
N ALA A 17 12.84 -4.65 1.72
CA ALA A 17 13.24 -4.33 0.35
C ALA A 17 13.80 -2.92 0.28
N SER A 18 14.91 -2.75 -0.42
CA SER A 18 15.46 -1.42 -0.70
C SER A 18 14.76 -0.78 -1.91
N GLN A 19 14.14 -1.59 -2.75
CA GLN A 19 13.44 -1.11 -3.93
C GLN A 19 12.00 -0.74 -3.59
N HIS A 20 11.47 0.21 -4.35
CA HIS A 20 10.05 0.54 -4.27
C HIS A 20 9.40 0.37 -5.64
N TYR A 21 8.09 0.28 -5.63
CA TYR A 21 7.27 0.07 -6.82
C TYR A 21 6.32 1.23 -6.99
N VAL A 22 6.13 1.67 -8.23
CA VAL A 22 5.21 2.75 -8.57
C VAL A 22 4.06 2.15 -9.34
N GLY A 23 2.85 2.31 -8.86
CA GLY A 23 1.69 1.71 -9.50
C GLY A 23 0.39 2.06 -8.80
N TYR A 24 -0.38 1.03 -8.47
CA TYR A 24 -1.74 1.23 -7.96
C TYR A 24 -2.04 0.30 -6.81
N VAL A 25 -2.89 0.77 -5.90
CA VAL A 25 -3.59 -0.07 -4.94
C VAL A 25 -5.05 -0.15 -5.35
N THR A 26 -5.61 -1.35 -5.33
CA THR A 26 -7.03 -1.58 -5.61
C THR A 26 -7.64 -2.30 -4.43
N VAL A 27 -8.69 -1.72 -3.86
CA VAL A 27 -9.43 -2.32 -2.75
C VAL A 27 -10.67 -2.98 -3.33
N THR A 28 -10.81 -4.28 -3.07
CA THR A 28 -11.98 -5.05 -3.48
C THR A 28 -12.70 -5.58 -2.25
N ASP A 29 -13.82 -6.29 -2.46
CA ASP A 29 -14.55 -6.94 -1.37
C ASP A 29 -13.70 -7.98 -0.64
N LYS A 30 -12.75 -8.58 -1.33
CA LYS A 30 -12.02 -9.75 -0.83
C LYS A 30 -10.57 -9.46 -0.47
N SER A 31 -9.98 -8.43 -1.07
CA SER A 31 -8.53 -8.23 -0.93
C SER A 31 -8.13 -6.78 -1.18
N ILE A 32 -6.90 -6.49 -0.78
CA ILE A 32 -6.18 -5.31 -1.24
C ILE A 32 -5.15 -5.80 -2.24
N ARG A 33 -5.14 -5.23 -3.42
CA ARG A 33 -4.19 -5.58 -4.47
C ARG A 33 -3.22 -4.43 -4.71
N LEU A 34 -1.95 -4.75 -4.72
CA LEU A 34 -0.89 -3.81 -5.06
C LEU A 34 -0.26 -4.24 -6.36
N ALA A 35 -0.12 -3.31 -7.27
CA ALA A 35 0.57 -3.56 -8.53
C ALA A 35 1.49 -2.40 -8.80
N GLY A 36 2.56 -2.65 -9.53
CA GLY A 36 3.48 -1.59 -9.87
C GLY A 36 4.67 -2.07 -10.62
N ARG A 37 5.54 -1.11 -10.94
CA ARG A 37 6.77 -1.35 -11.65
C ARG A 37 7.91 -0.94 -10.75
N GLU A 38 8.91 -1.81 -10.60
CA GLU A 38 10.07 -1.53 -9.79
C GLU A 38 10.79 -0.30 -10.36
N HIS A 39 11.15 0.62 -9.47
CA HIS A 39 11.67 1.93 -9.85
C HIS A 39 12.95 1.87 -10.69
N THR A 40 13.86 0.97 -10.36
CA THR A 40 15.17 0.91 -11.00
C THR A 40 15.19 0.03 -12.25
N THR A 41 14.59 -1.15 -12.16
CA THR A 41 14.68 -2.17 -13.20
C THR A 41 13.51 -2.16 -14.17
N GLY A 42 12.39 -1.56 -13.78
CA GLY A 42 11.18 -1.58 -14.58
C GLY A 42 10.45 -2.91 -14.57
N ILE A 43 10.83 -3.84 -13.68
CA ILE A 43 10.17 -5.14 -13.59
C ILE A 43 8.81 -4.97 -12.93
N ASP A 44 7.79 -5.56 -13.53
CA ASP A 44 6.43 -5.52 -12.98
C ASP A 44 6.30 -6.45 -11.78
N ALA A 45 5.52 -6.02 -10.80
CA ALA A 45 5.19 -6.81 -9.63
C ALA A 45 3.73 -6.61 -9.27
N SER A 46 3.13 -7.64 -8.71
CA SER A 46 1.78 -7.54 -8.17
C SER A 46 1.65 -8.40 -6.92
N LEU A 47 0.73 -8.01 -6.06
CA LEU A 47 0.54 -8.66 -4.77
C LEU A 47 -0.93 -8.55 -4.40
N SER A 48 -1.54 -9.66 -4.02
CA SER A 48 -2.93 -9.67 -3.59
C SER A 48 -2.97 -10.13 -2.13
N ILE A 49 -3.55 -9.32 -1.27
CA ILE A 49 -3.59 -9.56 0.17
C ILE A 49 -5.05 -9.71 0.58
N PRO A 50 -5.49 -10.91 0.97
CA PRO A 50 -6.86 -11.07 1.47
C PRO A 50 -7.07 -10.19 2.71
N HIS A 51 -8.26 -9.66 2.88
CA HIS A 51 -8.56 -8.82 4.04
C HIS A 51 -8.32 -9.52 5.37
N ASP A 52 -8.57 -10.82 5.43
CA ASP A 52 -8.35 -11.58 6.66
C ASP A 52 -6.87 -11.81 6.98
N ALA A 53 -5.97 -11.55 6.05
CA ALA A 53 -4.53 -11.61 6.30
C ALA A 53 -3.98 -10.27 6.79
N ILE A 54 -4.78 -9.23 6.82
CA ILE A 54 -4.35 -7.90 7.26
C ILE A 54 -4.72 -7.74 8.73
N ARG A 55 -3.71 -7.66 9.59
CA ARG A 55 -3.91 -7.45 11.02
C ARG A 55 -4.33 -6.04 11.36
N ASN A 56 -3.74 -5.07 10.66
CA ASN A 56 -3.97 -3.68 10.96
C ASN A 56 -3.51 -2.80 9.80
N VAL A 57 -4.13 -1.62 9.71
CA VAL A 57 -3.72 -0.57 8.78
C VAL A 57 -3.50 0.67 9.63
N ARG A 58 -2.31 1.25 9.57
CA ARG A 58 -1.95 2.38 10.43
C ARG A 58 -1.00 3.33 9.72
N LEU A 59 -0.83 4.51 10.29
CA LEU A 59 0.21 5.44 9.83
C LEU A 59 1.58 4.96 10.29
N ALA A 60 2.60 5.29 9.52
CA ALA A 60 3.98 5.04 9.89
C ALA A 60 4.33 5.76 11.18
N LYS A 61 5.10 5.10 12.04
CA LYS A 61 5.49 5.63 13.35
C LYS A 61 6.87 6.28 13.33
N ASN A 62 7.72 5.88 12.41
CA ASN A 62 9.11 6.34 12.39
C ASN A 62 9.65 6.35 10.96
N GLY A 63 10.88 6.87 10.80
CA GLY A 63 11.52 7.00 9.50
C GLY A 63 11.85 5.68 8.81
N GLY A 64 11.94 4.59 9.56
CA GLY A 64 12.18 3.27 8.97
C GLY A 64 11.00 2.72 8.19
N GLU A 65 9.85 3.36 8.32
CA GLU A 65 8.62 2.97 7.64
C GLU A 65 8.26 3.91 6.49
N ASP A 66 9.23 4.69 6.02
CA ASP A 66 9.02 5.63 4.93
C ASP A 66 8.96 4.91 3.58
N VAL A 67 8.31 5.57 2.63
CA VAL A 67 8.40 5.22 1.21
C VAL A 67 8.96 6.44 0.48
N VAL A 68 10.12 6.28 -0.13
CA VAL A 68 10.82 7.35 -0.86
C VAL A 68 11.00 8.60 0.03
N GLY A 69 11.38 8.37 1.30
CA GLY A 69 11.61 9.47 2.24
C GLY A 69 10.36 10.15 2.74
N GLU A 70 9.18 9.63 2.44
CA GLU A 70 7.91 10.22 2.82
C GLU A 70 7.14 9.28 3.73
N ARG A 71 6.35 9.86 4.63
CA ARG A 71 5.55 9.09 5.55
C ARG A 71 4.54 8.21 4.79
N SER A 72 4.40 6.98 5.22
CA SER A 72 3.55 5.99 4.56
C SER A 72 2.43 5.50 5.45
N VAL A 73 1.56 4.70 4.86
CA VAL A 73 0.59 3.87 5.57
C VAL A 73 1.16 2.46 5.63
N VAL A 74 1.04 1.82 6.79
CA VAL A 74 1.59 0.49 7.02
C VAL A 74 0.46 -0.54 7.00
N LEU A 75 0.62 -1.55 6.15
CA LEU A 75 -0.25 -2.72 6.16
C LEU A 75 0.46 -3.81 6.97
N GLU A 76 -0.03 -4.05 8.18
CA GLU A 76 0.52 -5.10 9.05
C GLU A 76 -0.16 -6.42 8.72
N LEU A 77 0.63 -7.41 8.33
CA LEU A 77 0.12 -8.70 7.88
C LEU A 77 0.29 -9.75 8.96
N SER A 78 -0.58 -10.77 8.95
CA SER A 78 -0.58 -11.81 9.98
C SER A 78 0.63 -12.73 9.90
N ASP A 79 1.02 -13.09 8.69
CA ASP A 79 2.05 -14.12 8.46
C ASP A 79 3.17 -13.65 7.56
N ASP A 80 3.33 -12.34 7.37
CA ASP A 80 4.34 -11.81 6.45
C ASP A 80 4.84 -10.47 6.97
N GLU A 81 5.90 -9.97 6.36
CA GLU A 81 6.44 -8.67 6.72
C GLU A 81 5.48 -7.55 6.30
N PRO A 82 5.48 -6.43 7.02
CA PRO A 82 4.60 -5.32 6.66
C PRO A 82 4.94 -4.72 5.31
N ILE A 83 3.94 -4.10 4.71
CA ILE A 83 4.07 -3.41 3.44
C ILE A 83 3.77 -1.93 3.69
N TYR A 84 4.61 -1.07 3.15
CA TYR A 84 4.49 0.38 3.29
C TYR A 84 3.94 0.96 2.00
N VAL A 85 2.86 1.73 2.10
CA VAL A 85 2.15 2.26 0.93
C VAL A 85 1.97 3.76 1.10
N ARG A 86 2.35 4.52 0.09
CA ARG A 86 2.17 5.95 0.10
C ARG A 86 1.32 6.37 -1.10
N PRO A 87 0.18 7.04 -0.87
CA PRO A 87 -0.63 7.52 -1.99
C PRO A 87 0.09 8.63 -2.75
N VAL A 88 -0.05 8.63 -4.06
CA VAL A 88 0.43 9.69 -4.93
C VAL A 88 -0.75 10.59 -5.24
N CYS A 89 -0.65 11.86 -4.88
CA CYS A 89 -1.73 12.81 -5.11
C CYS A 89 -1.17 14.16 -5.53
N THR A 90 -2.00 14.94 -6.19
CA THR A 90 -1.62 16.25 -6.70
C THR A 90 -2.03 17.40 -5.77
N GLY A 91 -2.74 17.07 -4.70
CA GLY A 91 -3.20 18.05 -3.72
C GLY A 91 -2.70 17.71 -2.32
N PRO A 92 -3.32 18.26 -1.27
CA PRO A 92 -2.95 17.93 0.10
C PRO A 92 -3.06 16.44 0.35
N LEU A 93 -2.05 15.90 1.03
CA LEU A 93 -1.99 14.48 1.33
C LEU A 93 -2.85 14.18 2.55
N ASP A 94 -3.85 13.31 2.38
CA ASP A 94 -4.73 12.88 3.47
C ASP A 94 -4.44 11.42 3.81
N LEU A 95 -3.41 11.20 4.62
CA LEU A 95 -3.04 9.85 5.04
C LEU A 95 -4.11 9.22 5.93
N ASP A 96 -4.76 10.00 6.78
CA ASP A 96 -5.83 9.46 7.63
C ASP A 96 -7.01 8.97 6.79
N GLY A 97 -7.39 9.72 5.78
CA GLY A 97 -8.43 9.30 4.85
C GLY A 97 -8.03 8.04 4.09
N PHE A 98 -6.77 7.95 3.71
CA PHE A 98 -6.27 6.77 3.02
C PHE A 98 -6.31 5.53 3.92
N VAL A 99 -5.91 5.68 5.19
CA VAL A 99 -6.03 4.59 6.17
C VAL A 99 -7.47 4.12 6.29
N ARG A 100 -8.40 5.07 6.41
CA ARG A 100 -9.81 4.73 6.51
C ARG A 100 -10.31 3.95 5.30
N LYS A 101 -9.89 4.33 4.10
CA LYS A 101 -10.28 3.63 2.88
C LYS A 101 -9.75 2.20 2.85
N LEU A 102 -8.52 1.99 3.28
CA LEU A 102 -7.94 0.66 3.30
C LEU A 102 -8.56 -0.22 4.38
N ARG A 103 -9.07 0.40 5.46
CA ARG A 103 -9.77 -0.34 6.52
C ARG A 103 -11.21 -0.66 6.18
N ALA A 104 -11.80 0.08 5.28
CA ALA A 104 -13.24 -0.03 4.97
C ALA A 104 -13.52 -1.21 4.06
N SER A 105 -13.44 -2.39 4.62
CA SER A 105 -13.63 -3.60 3.82
C SER A 105 -14.58 -4.58 4.48
#